data_6b34c75bf373020a812267224ffd1fa1
#
_entry.id   6b34c75bf373020a812267224ffd1fa1
#
_cell.length_a   1.000
_cell.length_b   1.000
_cell.length_c   1.000
_cell.angle_alpha   90.00
_cell.angle_beta   90.00
_cell.angle_gamma   90.00
#
_symmetry.space_group_name_H-M   'P 1'
#
loop_
_entity.id
_entity.type
_entity.pdbx_description
1 polymer ?
#
loop_
_entity_poly.entity_id
_entity_poly.type
_entity_poly.pdbx_seq_one_letter_code
_entity_poly.pdbx_strand_id
1 'polypeptide(L)'
;MSFTLRRAGAPDAAIVRQLFHDSFTATFGHLYPPEELAAFLADASEARFRAACAADDHAVMLAEGPRGEPLGYCMLGPYDLKDHIPHLLEGRRWWVLRQLYLTEAAKGAGIADALTDWAIRESRARAVQDLYLTVWVENHRARRFYDRHGFEEVGKYPYVVGTTVDDDRILRLTL
;
A
#
# COMPACT_ATOMS: atom_id res chain seq x y z
N MET A 1 17.32 -5.12 13.18
CA MET A 1 16.38 -6.27 13.24
C MET A 1 16.63 -7.12 12.00
N SER A 2 16.76 -8.45 12.14
CA SER A 2 16.85 -9.35 10.97
C SER A 2 15.45 -9.66 10.46
N PHE A 3 15.28 -9.68 9.14
CA PHE A 3 14.01 -10.02 8.48
C PHE A 3 14.26 -10.67 7.12
N THR A 4 13.25 -11.33 6.58
CA THR A 4 13.23 -11.89 5.23
C THR A 4 12.01 -11.38 4.47
N LEU A 5 12.11 -11.31 3.15
CA LEU A 5 10.97 -11.01 2.28
C LEU A 5 10.50 -12.28 1.60
N ARG A 6 9.20 -12.52 1.61
CA ARG A 6 8.56 -13.68 0.99
C ARG A 6 7.32 -13.25 0.20
N ARG A 7 7.17 -13.79 -1.01
CA ARG A 7 5.94 -13.59 -1.80
C ARG A 7 4.75 -14.18 -1.05
N ALA A 8 3.70 -13.38 -0.89
CA ALA A 8 2.44 -13.84 -0.34
C ALA A 8 1.56 -14.48 -1.42
N GLY A 9 0.82 -15.50 -1.05
CA GLY A 9 -0.20 -16.15 -1.86
C GLY A 9 -1.56 -16.18 -1.15
N ALA A 10 -2.55 -16.82 -1.78
CA ALA A 10 -3.90 -16.93 -1.21
C ALA A 10 -3.97 -17.46 0.24
N PRO A 11 -3.11 -18.40 0.68
CA PRO A 11 -3.10 -18.85 2.08
C PRO A 11 -2.72 -17.77 3.09
N ASP A 12 -2.01 -16.71 2.65
CA ASP A 12 -1.54 -15.63 3.53
C ASP A 12 -2.58 -14.54 3.76
N ALA A 13 -3.76 -14.65 3.16
CA ALA A 13 -4.80 -13.60 3.17
C ALA A 13 -5.18 -13.14 4.59
N ALA A 14 -5.29 -14.06 5.54
CA ALA A 14 -5.61 -13.74 6.93
C ALA A 14 -4.50 -12.88 7.58
N ILE A 15 -3.23 -13.20 7.32
CA ILE A 15 -2.07 -12.46 7.82
C ILE A 15 -2.04 -11.05 7.23
N VAL A 16 -2.19 -10.93 5.90
CA VAL A 16 -2.19 -9.64 5.20
C VAL A 16 -3.34 -8.76 5.68
N ARG A 17 -4.55 -9.36 5.82
CA ARG A 17 -5.71 -8.66 6.37
C ARG A 17 -5.45 -8.15 7.79
N GLN A 18 -4.90 -8.97 8.66
CA GLN A 18 -4.63 -8.56 10.05
C GLN A 18 -3.64 -7.41 10.10
N LEU A 19 -2.53 -7.50 9.35
CA LEU A 19 -1.56 -6.41 9.23
C LEU A 19 -2.21 -5.11 8.73
N PHE A 20 -3.13 -5.20 7.75
CA PHE A 20 -3.88 -4.04 7.27
C PHE A 20 -4.74 -3.45 8.39
N HIS A 21 -5.59 -4.24 9.02
CA HIS A 21 -6.52 -3.79 10.05
C HIS A 21 -5.79 -3.09 11.21
N ASP A 22 -4.74 -3.73 11.74
CA ASP A 22 -3.98 -3.20 12.87
C ASP A 22 -3.26 -1.90 12.50
N SER A 23 -2.56 -1.89 11.36
CA SER A 23 -1.78 -0.74 10.92
C SER A 23 -2.66 0.44 10.50
N PHE A 24 -3.78 0.16 9.80
CA PHE A 24 -4.73 1.19 9.41
C PHE A 24 -5.39 1.82 10.64
N THR A 25 -5.86 1.00 11.56
CA THR A 25 -6.47 1.47 12.82
C THR A 25 -5.49 2.30 13.65
N ALA A 26 -4.26 1.83 13.80
CA ALA A 26 -3.23 2.53 14.57
C ALA A 26 -2.83 3.88 13.94
N THR A 27 -2.85 3.97 12.62
CA THR A 27 -2.42 5.19 11.90
C THR A 27 -3.56 6.18 11.69
N PHE A 28 -4.74 5.70 11.31
CA PHE A 28 -5.85 6.52 10.82
C PHE A 28 -7.13 6.40 11.65
N GLY A 29 -7.23 5.41 12.56
CA GLY A 29 -8.46 5.13 13.28
C GLY A 29 -9.04 6.33 14.05
N HIS A 30 -8.19 7.24 14.50
CA HIS A 30 -8.59 8.46 15.21
C HIS A 30 -9.28 9.51 14.30
N LEU A 31 -9.24 9.34 12.98
CA LEU A 31 -9.83 10.27 12.00
C LEU A 31 -11.30 9.98 11.74
N TYR A 32 -11.78 8.79 12.08
CA TYR A 32 -13.10 8.31 11.66
C TYR A 32 -14.00 7.99 12.84
N PRO A 33 -15.34 8.20 12.70
CA PRO A 33 -16.30 7.65 13.63
C PRO A 33 -16.14 6.14 13.79
N PRO A 34 -16.23 5.56 15.00
CA PRO A 34 -15.97 4.14 15.23
C PRO A 34 -16.81 3.19 14.37
N GLU A 35 -18.07 3.51 14.12
CA GLU A 35 -18.96 2.72 13.28
C GLU A 35 -18.57 2.75 11.79
N GLU A 36 -18.11 3.89 11.28
CA GLU A 36 -17.65 4.02 9.90
C GLU A 36 -16.32 3.29 9.70
N LEU A 37 -15.39 3.41 10.65
CA LEU A 37 -14.14 2.65 10.65
C LEU A 37 -14.43 1.14 10.69
N ALA A 38 -15.34 0.68 11.54
CA ALA A 38 -15.71 -0.73 11.66
C ALA A 38 -16.30 -1.26 10.34
N ALA A 39 -17.19 -0.50 9.69
CA ALA A 39 -17.76 -0.87 8.39
C ALA A 39 -16.69 -0.93 7.28
N PHE A 40 -15.79 0.06 7.23
CA PHE A 40 -14.67 0.09 6.29
C PHE A 40 -13.74 -1.12 6.46
N LEU A 41 -13.37 -1.45 7.69
CA LEU A 41 -12.52 -2.61 7.98
C LEU A 41 -13.24 -3.95 7.71
N ALA A 42 -14.56 -4.02 7.90
CA ALA A 42 -15.34 -5.20 7.56
C ALA A 42 -15.38 -5.43 6.03
N ASP A 43 -15.47 -4.37 5.24
CA ASP A 43 -15.38 -4.45 3.77
C ASP A 43 -13.99 -4.90 3.31
N ALA A 44 -12.93 -4.56 4.02
CA ALA A 44 -11.58 -5.10 3.84
C ALA A 44 -11.48 -6.54 4.37
N SER A 45 -12.29 -7.42 3.78
CA SER A 45 -12.48 -8.80 4.20
C SER A 45 -11.32 -9.72 3.79
N GLU A 46 -11.16 -10.87 4.48
CA GLU A 46 -10.17 -11.88 4.10
C GLU A 46 -10.36 -12.36 2.66
N ALA A 47 -11.61 -12.48 2.20
CA ALA A 47 -11.90 -12.89 0.83
C ALA A 47 -11.34 -11.92 -0.22
N ARG A 48 -11.39 -10.60 0.04
CA ARG A 48 -10.77 -9.59 -0.83
C ARG A 48 -9.25 -9.69 -0.85
N PHE A 49 -8.62 -9.89 0.31
CA PHE A 49 -7.16 -10.11 0.38
C PHE A 49 -6.75 -11.43 -0.28
N ARG A 50 -7.54 -12.49 -0.12
CA ARG A 50 -7.31 -13.77 -0.79
C ARG A 50 -7.36 -13.63 -2.31
N ALA A 51 -8.36 -12.93 -2.83
CA ALA A 51 -8.47 -12.63 -4.25
C ALA A 51 -7.25 -11.82 -4.75
N ALA A 52 -6.85 -10.77 -4.04
CA ALA A 52 -5.69 -9.96 -4.41
C ALA A 52 -4.38 -10.77 -4.38
N CYS A 53 -4.17 -11.62 -3.37
CA CYS A 53 -2.97 -12.47 -3.28
C CYS A 53 -2.92 -13.56 -4.38
N ALA A 54 -4.05 -13.92 -4.97
CA ALA A 54 -4.15 -14.94 -6.02
C ALA A 54 -4.15 -14.37 -7.44
N ALA A 55 -4.43 -13.08 -7.61
CA ALA A 55 -4.63 -12.46 -8.91
C ALA A 55 -3.30 -12.13 -9.61
N ASP A 56 -3.23 -12.35 -10.92
CA ASP A 56 -2.04 -12.10 -11.74
C ASP A 56 -1.71 -10.60 -11.90
N ASP A 57 -2.73 -9.75 -11.78
CA ASP A 57 -2.60 -8.29 -11.83
C ASP A 57 -2.22 -7.66 -10.49
N HIS A 58 -2.02 -8.47 -9.45
CA HIS A 58 -1.52 -8.06 -8.14
C HIS A 58 -0.16 -8.68 -7.82
N ALA A 59 0.52 -8.08 -6.88
CA ALA A 59 1.73 -8.63 -6.28
C ALA A 59 1.80 -8.25 -4.81
N VAL A 60 1.96 -9.23 -3.93
CA VAL A 60 2.03 -9.02 -2.48
C VAL A 60 3.31 -9.62 -1.94
N MET A 61 4.06 -8.82 -1.16
CA MET A 61 5.29 -9.24 -0.48
C MET A 61 5.12 -9.05 1.02
N LEU A 62 5.38 -10.11 1.78
CA LEU A 62 5.44 -10.10 3.24
C LEU A 62 6.88 -9.93 3.71
N ALA A 63 7.05 -9.16 4.78
CA ALA A 63 8.27 -9.13 5.57
C ALA A 63 8.03 -9.93 6.85
N GLU A 64 8.91 -10.87 7.12
CA GLU A 64 8.83 -11.78 8.26
C GLU A 64 10.10 -11.72 9.10
N GLY A 65 9.94 -11.74 10.41
CA GLY A 65 11.05 -11.84 11.35
C GLY A 65 11.63 -13.25 11.44
N PRO A 66 12.70 -13.43 12.24
CA PRO A 66 13.45 -14.70 12.31
C PRO A 66 12.63 -15.91 12.76
N ARG A 67 11.50 -15.71 13.41
CA ARG A 67 10.60 -16.77 13.87
C ARG A 67 9.36 -16.92 13.00
N GLY A 68 9.33 -16.24 11.82
CA GLY A 68 8.17 -16.22 10.92
C GLY A 68 7.07 -15.24 11.35
N GLU A 69 7.32 -14.39 12.36
CA GLU A 69 6.37 -13.36 12.76
C GLU A 69 6.19 -12.31 11.66
N PRO A 70 4.94 -11.93 11.32
CA PRO A 70 4.69 -10.93 10.29
C PRO A 70 5.08 -9.53 10.79
N LEU A 71 5.92 -8.84 10.03
CA LEU A 71 6.43 -7.50 10.35
C LEU A 71 5.78 -6.41 9.51
N GLY A 72 5.28 -6.76 8.34
CA GLY A 72 4.65 -5.83 7.42
C GLY A 72 4.47 -6.43 6.04
N TYR A 73 3.88 -5.65 5.14
CA TYR A 73 3.70 -6.08 3.75
C TYR A 73 3.61 -4.88 2.79
N CYS A 74 3.82 -5.18 1.52
CA CYS A 74 3.57 -4.30 0.40
C CYS A 74 2.63 -4.99 -0.60
N MET A 75 1.64 -4.26 -1.12
CA MET A 75 0.73 -4.74 -2.16
C MET A 75 0.77 -3.81 -3.36
N LEU A 76 1.05 -4.38 -4.52
CA LEU A 76 0.93 -3.75 -5.84
C LEU A 76 -0.32 -4.27 -6.54
N GLY A 77 -0.97 -3.44 -7.34
CA GLY A 77 -2.14 -3.85 -8.11
C GLY A 77 -2.83 -2.71 -8.82
N PRO A 78 -3.94 -2.99 -9.51
CA PRO A 78 -4.75 -1.96 -10.15
C PRO A 78 -5.43 -1.06 -9.10
N TYR A 79 -5.62 0.20 -9.45
CA TYR A 79 -6.34 1.18 -8.65
C TYR A 79 -7.01 2.21 -9.57
N ASP A 80 -8.09 2.82 -9.11
CA ASP A 80 -8.81 3.78 -9.95
C ASP A 80 -8.23 5.19 -9.82
N LEU A 81 -7.35 5.53 -10.76
CA LEU A 81 -6.75 6.87 -10.88
C LEU A 81 -7.21 7.60 -12.11
N LYS A 82 -8.04 6.97 -12.98
CA LYS A 82 -8.36 7.49 -14.31
C LYS A 82 -9.14 8.80 -14.26
N ASP A 83 -9.99 8.98 -13.26
CA ASP A 83 -10.78 10.19 -13.10
C ASP A 83 -9.99 11.36 -12.50
N HIS A 84 -8.78 11.09 -12.00
CA HIS A 84 -7.96 12.06 -11.28
C HIS A 84 -6.76 12.58 -12.07
N ILE A 85 -6.10 11.69 -12.83
CA ILE A 85 -4.89 12.01 -13.60
C ILE A 85 -4.90 11.37 -15.01
N PRO A 86 -6.01 11.43 -15.77
CA PRO A 86 -6.15 10.71 -17.04
C PRO A 86 -5.03 11.00 -18.03
N HIS A 87 -4.59 12.27 -18.11
CA HIS A 87 -3.53 12.73 -19.02
C HIS A 87 -2.14 12.12 -18.72
N LEU A 88 -1.92 11.60 -17.52
CA LEU A 88 -0.66 10.93 -17.14
C LEU A 88 -0.69 9.42 -17.39
N LEU A 89 -1.89 8.86 -17.54
CA LEU A 89 -2.10 7.41 -17.68
C LEU A 89 -2.22 6.96 -19.14
N GLU A 90 -2.64 7.88 -20.03
CA GLU A 90 -2.89 7.57 -21.43
C GLU A 90 -1.62 7.09 -22.15
N GLY A 91 -1.73 5.93 -22.82
CA GLY A 91 -0.62 5.34 -23.58
C GLY A 91 0.53 4.79 -22.73
N ARG A 92 0.39 4.74 -21.41
CA ARG A 92 1.43 4.29 -20.49
C ARG A 92 1.03 3.00 -19.79
N ARG A 93 2.03 2.17 -19.48
CA ARG A 93 1.89 1.02 -18.58
C ARG A 93 2.19 1.50 -17.17
N TRP A 94 1.19 1.50 -16.33
CA TRP A 94 1.28 1.96 -14.96
C TRP A 94 0.72 0.95 -13.96
N TRP A 95 1.17 1.06 -12.74
CA TRP A 95 0.71 0.25 -11.62
C TRP A 95 0.65 1.07 -10.34
N VAL A 96 0.05 0.53 -9.29
CA VAL A 96 -0.10 1.26 -8.03
C VAL A 96 0.47 0.44 -6.87
N LEU A 97 1.31 1.08 -6.07
CA LEU A 97 1.64 0.64 -4.73
C LEU A 97 0.45 0.98 -3.84
N ARG A 98 -0.47 0.01 -3.72
CA ARG A 98 -1.76 0.18 -3.05
C ARG A 98 -1.65 0.27 -1.54
N GLN A 99 -0.73 -0.51 -0.97
CA GLN A 99 -0.60 -0.67 0.47
C GLN A 99 0.87 -0.92 0.84
N LEU A 100 1.36 -0.22 1.83
CA LEU A 100 2.64 -0.44 2.49
C LEU A 100 2.43 -0.25 3.99
N TYR A 101 2.29 -1.33 4.71
CA TYR A 101 2.01 -1.33 6.14
C TYR A 101 3.02 -2.13 6.93
N LEU A 102 3.40 -1.61 8.08
CA LEU A 102 4.34 -2.22 9.01
C LEU A 102 3.73 -2.26 10.41
N THR A 103 4.07 -3.29 11.17
CA THR A 103 3.82 -3.28 12.60
C THR A 103 4.62 -2.15 13.27
N GLU A 104 4.18 -1.68 14.43
CA GLU A 104 4.88 -0.61 15.15
C GLU A 104 6.33 -0.99 15.47
N ALA A 105 6.53 -2.24 15.90
CA ALA A 105 7.85 -2.77 16.24
C ALA A 105 8.81 -2.87 15.03
N ALA A 106 8.28 -2.92 13.81
CA ALA A 106 9.06 -3.03 12.57
C ALA A 106 9.49 -1.67 12.00
N LYS A 107 8.94 -0.57 12.51
CA LYS A 107 9.26 0.78 12.04
C LYS A 107 10.71 1.15 12.35
N GLY A 108 11.41 1.75 11.37
CA GLY A 108 12.81 2.15 11.53
C GLY A 108 13.84 1.03 11.33
N ALA A 109 13.40 -0.20 11.00
CA ALA A 109 14.28 -1.35 10.79
C ALA A 109 14.72 -1.57 9.31
N GLY A 110 14.44 -0.60 8.42
CA GLY A 110 14.75 -0.70 6.98
C GLY A 110 13.77 -1.57 6.18
N ILE A 111 12.71 -2.09 6.81
CA ILE A 111 11.74 -2.97 6.16
C ILE A 111 10.93 -2.22 5.09
N ALA A 112 10.51 -0.98 5.37
CA ALA A 112 9.79 -0.16 4.40
C ALA A 112 10.63 0.08 3.14
N ASP A 113 11.92 0.39 3.29
CA ASP A 113 12.86 0.57 2.18
C ASP A 113 12.97 -0.72 1.36
N ALA A 114 13.18 -1.86 2.01
CA ALA A 114 13.30 -3.16 1.34
C ALA A 114 12.02 -3.57 0.58
N LEU A 115 10.83 -3.29 1.13
CA LEU A 115 9.54 -3.54 0.48
C LEU A 115 9.31 -2.58 -0.70
N THR A 116 9.70 -1.31 -0.58
CA THR A 116 9.60 -0.33 -1.66
C THR A 116 10.57 -0.67 -2.81
N ASP A 117 11.81 -1.03 -2.49
CA ASP A 117 12.79 -1.50 -3.48
C ASP A 117 12.30 -2.74 -4.21
N TRP A 118 11.66 -3.68 -3.50
CA TRP A 118 11.02 -4.82 -4.14
C TRP A 118 9.88 -4.37 -5.07
N ALA A 119 9.01 -3.47 -4.65
CA ALA A 119 7.90 -2.95 -5.45
C ALA A 119 8.39 -2.31 -6.76
N ILE A 120 9.47 -1.55 -6.70
CA ILE A 120 10.12 -0.94 -7.87
C ILE A 120 10.68 -2.02 -8.80
N ARG A 121 11.41 -3.01 -8.29
CA ARG A 121 11.94 -4.11 -9.09
C ARG A 121 10.85 -4.95 -9.74
N GLU A 122 9.80 -5.29 -9.01
CA GLU A 122 8.64 -6.05 -9.51
C GLU A 122 7.92 -5.27 -10.63
N SER A 123 7.75 -3.96 -10.46
CA SER A 123 7.13 -3.10 -11.46
C SER A 123 7.97 -3.04 -12.74
N ARG A 124 9.28 -2.87 -12.62
CA ARG A 124 10.22 -2.92 -13.77
C ARG A 124 10.20 -4.26 -14.50
N ALA A 125 10.17 -5.36 -13.76
CA ALA A 125 10.10 -6.72 -14.35
C ALA A 125 8.82 -6.94 -15.16
N ARG A 126 7.75 -6.21 -14.86
CA ARG A 126 6.48 -6.21 -15.62
C ARG A 126 6.41 -5.12 -16.69
N ALA A 127 7.52 -4.46 -16.98
CA ALA A 127 7.61 -3.35 -17.92
C ALA A 127 6.63 -2.18 -17.61
N VAL A 128 6.35 -1.95 -16.34
CA VAL A 128 5.63 -0.78 -15.85
C VAL A 128 6.53 0.44 -16.02
N GLN A 129 5.98 1.54 -16.53
CA GLN A 129 6.69 2.79 -16.79
C GLN A 129 6.52 3.79 -15.65
N ASP A 130 5.37 3.74 -14.97
CA ASP A 130 5.06 4.64 -13.85
C ASP A 130 4.44 3.84 -12.69
N LEU A 131 5.02 4.01 -11.52
CA LEU A 131 4.47 3.49 -10.27
C LEU A 131 3.82 4.64 -9.50
N TYR A 132 2.53 4.49 -9.21
CA TYR A 132 1.76 5.48 -8.45
C TYR A 132 1.48 4.98 -7.04
N LEU A 133 1.12 5.90 -6.17
CA LEU A 133 0.50 5.64 -4.87
C LEU A 133 -0.36 6.82 -4.44
N THR A 134 -1.23 6.62 -3.45
CA THR A 134 -1.90 7.72 -2.75
C THR A 134 -1.42 7.78 -1.31
N VAL A 135 -1.32 9.00 -0.77
CA VAL A 135 -0.91 9.23 0.62
C VAL A 135 -1.65 10.43 1.20
N TRP A 136 -2.17 10.27 2.40
CA TRP A 136 -2.84 11.36 3.12
C TRP A 136 -1.91 12.56 3.29
N VAL A 137 -2.41 13.75 3.01
CA VAL A 137 -1.63 14.99 2.99
C VAL A 137 -0.92 15.28 4.32
N GLU A 138 -1.56 14.93 5.45
CA GLU A 138 -1.00 15.13 6.79
C GLU A 138 -0.06 13.99 7.24
N ASN A 139 0.05 12.91 6.46
CA ASN A 139 1.01 11.85 6.76
C ASN A 139 2.43 12.25 6.35
N HIS A 140 2.96 13.26 7.03
CA HIS A 140 4.27 13.85 6.71
C HIS A 140 5.42 12.84 6.79
N ARG A 141 5.30 11.81 7.65
CA ARG A 141 6.30 10.75 7.73
C ARG A 141 6.35 9.94 6.43
N ALA A 142 5.20 9.48 5.95
CA ALA A 142 5.12 8.71 4.70
C ALA A 142 5.49 9.57 3.49
N ARG A 143 5.05 10.83 3.45
CA ARG A 143 5.40 11.75 2.36
C ARG A 143 6.91 11.95 2.24
N ARG A 144 7.61 12.22 3.33
CA ARG A 144 9.08 12.33 3.34
C ARG A 144 9.78 11.01 2.97
N PHE A 145 9.17 9.88 3.33
CA PHE A 145 9.68 8.56 2.95
C PHE A 145 9.61 8.37 1.43
N TYR A 146 8.48 8.64 0.81
CA TYR A 146 8.29 8.49 -0.64
C TYR A 146 9.10 9.52 -1.44
N ASP A 147 9.23 10.75 -0.93
CA ASP A 147 10.10 11.78 -1.53
C ASP A 147 11.56 11.30 -1.64
N ARG A 148 12.10 10.68 -0.59
CA ARG A 148 13.45 10.08 -0.63
C ARG A 148 13.59 8.92 -1.63
N HIS A 149 12.49 8.25 -1.96
CA HIS A 149 12.45 7.22 -3.01
C HIS A 149 12.21 7.78 -4.42
N GLY A 150 12.15 9.11 -4.57
CA GLY A 150 11.99 9.78 -5.85
C GLY A 150 10.56 9.89 -6.35
N PHE A 151 9.57 9.67 -5.50
CA PHE A 151 8.17 9.93 -5.86
C PHE A 151 7.88 11.43 -5.84
N GLU A 152 7.14 11.90 -6.85
CA GLU A 152 6.72 13.29 -7.01
C GLU A 152 5.21 13.42 -6.94
N GLU A 153 4.69 14.48 -6.31
CA GLU A 153 3.26 14.76 -6.28
C GLU A 153 2.76 15.19 -7.66
N VAL A 154 1.72 14.51 -8.15
CA VAL A 154 1.14 14.74 -9.49
C VAL A 154 -0.37 14.97 -9.49
N GLY A 155 -1.03 14.84 -8.36
CA GLY A 155 -2.49 15.04 -8.29
C GLY A 155 -3.05 14.87 -6.88
N LYS A 156 -4.37 14.97 -6.81
CA LYS A 156 -5.16 14.78 -5.60
C LYS A 156 -6.10 13.60 -5.75
N TYR A 157 -6.38 12.94 -4.64
CA TYR A 157 -7.30 11.81 -4.58
C TYR A 157 -8.20 11.94 -3.34
N PRO A 158 -9.52 11.98 -3.48
CA PRO A 158 -10.44 11.98 -2.35
C PRO A 158 -10.54 10.55 -1.80
N TYR A 159 -9.88 10.27 -0.68
CA TYR A 159 -9.98 8.96 -0.04
C TYR A 159 -11.17 8.93 0.91
N VAL A 160 -12.10 8.01 0.71
CA VAL A 160 -13.39 7.99 1.40
C VAL A 160 -13.46 6.84 2.41
N VAL A 161 -13.78 7.19 3.67
CA VAL A 161 -14.14 6.24 4.72
C VAL A 161 -15.47 6.69 5.32
N GLY A 162 -16.54 5.95 5.06
CA GLY A 162 -17.89 6.35 5.46
C GLY A 162 -18.29 7.70 4.85
N THR A 163 -18.54 8.68 5.70
CA THR A 163 -18.86 10.07 5.29
C THR A 163 -17.63 10.99 5.28
N THR A 164 -16.48 10.51 5.79
CA THR A 164 -15.24 11.28 5.84
C THR A 164 -14.52 11.18 4.49
N VAL A 165 -14.07 12.33 3.98
CA VAL A 165 -13.27 12.41 2.75
C VAL A 165 -11.91 13.00 3.11
N ASP A 166 -10.87 12.18 3.02
CA ASP A 166 -9.51 12.61 3.27
C ASP A 166 -8.88 13.21 2.01
N ASP A 167 -8.02 14.22 2.20
CA ASP A 167 -7.24 14.83 1.14
C ASP A 167 -5.94 14.04 0.93
N ASP A 168 -6.00 13.03 0.05
CA ASP A 168 -4.82 12.29 -0.36
C ASP A 168 -4.12 12.96 -1.54
N ARG A 169 -2.82 12.74 -1.63
CA ARG A 169 -1.99 13.13 -2.77
C ARG A 169 -1.63 11.92 -3.59
N ILE A 170 -1.74 12.05 -4.91
CA ILE A 170 -1.23 11.06 -5.85
C ILE A 170 0.25 11.36 -6.07
N LEU A 171 1.08 10.38 -5.78
CA LEU A 171 2.52 10.45 -6.04
C LEU A 171 2.87 9.50 -7.18
N ARG A 172 3.87 9.87 -7.99
CA ARG A 172 4.37 9.10 -9.13
C ARG A 172 5.88 8.91 -9.04
N LEU A 173 6.33 7.71 -9.34
CA LEU A 173 7.72 7.39 -9.66
C LEU A 173 7.79 6.90 -11.10
N THR A 174 8.53 7.61 -11.94
CA THR A 174 8.88 7.13 -13.29
C THR A 174 9.99 6.10 -13.19
N LEU A 175 9.84 4.92 -13.80
CA LEU A 175 10.70 3.73 -13.64
C LEU A 175 11.74 3.55 -14.75
#